data_582c0ce00d62cbc2ad967bb2f1adb736
#
_entry.id   582c0ce00d62cbc2ad967bb2f1adb736
#
_cell.length_a   1.000
_cell.length_b   1.000
_cell.length_c   1.000
_cell.angle_alpha   90.00
_cell.angle_beta   90.00
_cell.angle_gamma   90.00
#
_symmetry.space_group_name_H-M   'P 1'
#
loop_
_entity.id
_entity.type
_entity.pdbx_description
1 polymer ?
#
loop_
_entity_poly.entity_id
_entity_poly.type
_entity_poly.pdbx_seq_one_letter_code
_entity_poly.pdbx_strand_id
1 'polypeptide(L)'
;LEYFKDLRQLYDDCGERLVPVNLGSPLVDYAGVAHWPMRKLIEEHLLPSNATHDQPPPSTAKPDEETYVKVAYMSQHHLLHQHAPLCELLAVPPYTLGRELSPANVWIGTRGTVTSLHSDPSDNLLCQVAGYKYFRLYALDQTPKLYATTQRANNTNSFGTSPIRCELPLPQEHSLAEDAEYVEGILAPGDMLFLPKSMWHYVRSLTTSVSVNFWF
;
A
#
# COMPACT_ATOMS: atom_id res chain seq x y z
N LEU A 1 3.24 -2.51 -17.43
CA LEU A 1 2.57 -1.49 -16.60
C LEU A 1 1.24 -1.05 -17.20
N GLU A 2 1.13 -0.94 -18.54
CA GLU A 2 -0.11 -0.54 -19.24
C GLU A 2 -1.30 -1.42 -18.87
N TYR A 3 -1.08 -2.72 -18.67
CA TYR A 3 -2.11 -3.69 -18.29
C TYR A 3 -2.92 -3.26 -17.06
N PHE A 4 -2.25 -2.78 -16.01
CA PHE A 4 -2.93 -2.38 -14.77
C PHE A 4 -3.54 -0.97 -14.80
N LYS A 5 -3.30 -0.21 -15.86
CA LYS A 5 -3.97 1.05 -16.09
C LYS A 5 -5.41 0.82 -16.60
N ASP A 6 -5.64 -0.30 -17.30
CA ASP A 6 -6.97 -0.71 -17.75
C ASP A 6 -7.54 -1.80 -16.82
N LEU A 7 -8.31 -1.37 -15.83
CA LEU A 7 -8.98 -2.28 -14.90
C LEU A 7 -9.97 -3.23 -15.61
N ARG A 8 -10.41 -2.93 -16.84
CA ARG A 8 -11.29 -3.81 -17.62
C ARG A 8 -10.55 -5.05 -18.07
N GLN A 9 -9.29 -4.93 -18.50
CA GLN A 9 -8.49 -6.09 -18.84
C GLN A 9 -8.24 -6.99 -17.63
N LEU A 10 -7.96 -6.39 -16.47
CA LEU A 10 -7.85 -7.13 -15.21
C LEU A 10 -9.18 -7.82 -14.83
N TYR A 11 -10.29 -7.16 -15.11
CA TYR A 11 -11.64 -7.73 -14.92
C TYR A 11 -11.87 -8.96 -15.82
N ASP A 12 -11.55 -8.87 -17.11
CA ASP A 12 -11.75 -9.95 -18.06
C ASP A 12 -10.88 -11.17 -17.74
N ASP A 13 -9.61 -10.94 -17.37
CA ASP A 13 -8.65 -12.01 -17.16
C ASP A 13 -8.74 -12.64 -15.75
N CYS A 14 -9.10 -11.86 -14.74
CA CYS A 14 -9.04 -12.26 -13.34
C CYS A 14 -10.35 -12.06 -12.57
N GLY A 15 -11.43 -11.65 -13.20
CA GLY A 15 -12.68 -11.25 -12.54
C GLY A 15 -13.30 -12.32 -11.65
N GLU A 16 -13.18 -13.59 -12.00
CA GLU A 16 -13.71 -14.71 -11.21
C GLU A 16 -12.80 -15.15 -10.07
N ARG A 17 -11.57 -14.62 -9.97
CA ARG A 17 -10.65 -15.02 -8.91
C ARG A 17 -11.08 -14.44 -7.57
N LEU A 18 -11.12 -15.29 -6.56
CA LEU A 18 -11.34 -14.86 -5.18
C LEU A 18 -10.07 -14.20 -4.64
N VAL A 19 -10.21 -12.98 -4.18
CA VAL A 19 -9.12 -12.20 -3.56
C VAL A 19 -9.51 -11.72 -2.17
N PRO A 20 -8.57 -11.64 -1.24
CA PRO A 20 -8.82 -11.05 0.07
C PRO A 20 -8.93 -9.53 -0.06
N VAL A 21 -9.98 -8.96 0.48
CA VAL A 21 -10.23 -7.52 0.46
C VAL A 21 -10.45 -7.03 1.89
N ASN A 22 -9.58 -6.15 2.36
CA ASN A 22 -9.75 -5.43 3.60
C ASN A 22 -10.79 -4.33 3.40
N LEU A 23 -11.78 -4.29 4.28
CA LEU A 23 -12.91 -3.35 4.22
C LEU A 23 -12.94 -2.47 5.45
N GLY A 24 -13.48 -1.28 5.30
CA GLY A 24 -13.73 -0.38 6.42
C GLY A 24 -12.84 0.87 6.41
N SER A 25 -12.81 1.57 7.53
CA SER A 25 -12.01 2.77 7.68
C SER A 25 -10.63 2.43 8.24
N PRO A 26 -9.53 2.83 7.59
CA PRO A 26 -8.20 2.67 8.15
C PRO A 26 -7.96 3.53 9.40
N LEU A 27 -8.90 4.41 9.76
CA LEU A 27 -8.84 5.20 11.02
C LEU A 27 -9.13 4.37 12.26
N VAL A 28 -9.90 3.28 12.12
CA VAL A 28 -10.35 2.42 13.22
C VAL A 28 -9.94 0.97 13.03
N ASP A 29 -8.88 0.75 12.28
CA ASP A 29 -8.48 -0.55 11.74
C ASP A 29 -9.50 -1.13 10.75
N TYR A 30 -9.01 -1.96 9.82
CA TYR A 30 -9.91 -2.59 8.87
C TYR A 30 -10.89 -3.50 9.62
N ALA A 31 -12.19 -3.35 9.32
CA ALA A 31 -13.27 -4.08 10.00
C ALA A 31 -13.24 -5.60 9.76
N GLY A 32 -12.40 -6.05 8.84
CA GLY A 32 -12.20 -7.46 8.53
C GLY A 32 -11.75 -7.69 7.08
N VAL A 33 -11.47 -8.95 6.78
CA VAL A 33 -11.10 -9.41 5.44
C VAL A 33 -12.28 -10.17 4.84
N ALA A 34 -12.81 -9.66 3.72
CA ALA A 34 -13.76 -10.39 2.88
C ALA A 34 -13.03 -11.09 1.73
N HIS A 35 -13.56 -12.23 1.27
CA HIS A 35 -13.08 -12.88 0.06
C HIS A 35 -14.08 -12.64 -1.05
N TRP A 36 -13.72 -11.80 -2.00
CA TRP A 36 -14.57 -11.41 -3.12
C TRP A 36 -14.01 -11.87 -4.46
N PRO A 37 -14.88 -12.17 -5.45
CA PRO A 37 -14.43 -12.18 -6.83
C PRO A 37 -13.81 -10.83 -7.19
N MET A 38 -12.69 -10.82 -7.91
CA MET A 38 -12.00 -9.60 -8.33
C MET A 38 -12.93 -8.64 -9.05
N ARG A 39 -13.85 -9.15 -9.88
CA ARG A 39 -14.85 -8.32 -10.57
C ARG A 39 -15.69 -7.47 -9.63
N LYS A 40 -16.07 -8.02 -8.45
CA LYS A 40 -16.83 -7.27 -7.44
C LYS A 40 -16.01 -6.09 -6.89
N LEU A 41 -14.74 -6.32 -6.57
CA LEU A 41 -13.84 -5.26 -6.15
C LEU A 41 -13.76 -4.16 -7.22
N ILE A 42 -13.59 -4.55 -8.49
CA ILE A 42 -13.47 -3.61 -9.61
C ILE A 42 -14.75 -2.83 -9.82
N GLU A 43 -15.90 -3.51 -9.96
CA GLU A 43 -17.18 -2.88 -10.30
C GLU A 43 -17.73 -1.98 -9.19
N GLU A 44 -17.67 -2.44 -7.94
CA GLU A 44 -18.33 -1.75 -6.84
C GLU A 44 -17.45 -0.68 -6.18
N HIS A 45 -16.12 -0.79 -6.31
CA HIS A 45 -15.20 0.05 -5.55
C HIS A 45 -14.16 0.80 -6.39
N LEU A 46 -13.64 0.21 -7.46
CA LEU A 46 -12.53 0.83 -8.20
C LEU A 46 -13.01 1.69 -9.39
N LEU A 47 -14.03 1.22 -10.14
CA LEU A 47 -14.57 1.93 -11.30
C LEU A 47 -15.48 3.12 -10.96
N PRO A 48 -16.30 3.11 -9.88
CA PRO A 48 -17.24 4.19 -9.61
C PRO A 48 -16.63 5.53 -9.24
N SER A 49 -15.35 5.58 -8.92
CA SER A 49 -14.70 6.85 -8.62
C SER A 49 -14.45 7.61 -9.94
N ASN A 50 -15.26 8.61 -10.22
CA ASN A 50 -15.03 9.63 -11.26
C ASN A 50 -13.75 10.46 -11.02
N ALA A 51 -12.88 10.02 -10.12
CA ALA A 51 -11.58 10.62 -9.92
C ALA A 51 -10.70 10.29 -11.12
N THR A 52 -10.43 11.26 -11.94
CA THR A 52 -9.45 11.19 -13.02
C THR A 52 -8.13 10.68 -12.46
N HIS A 53 -7.77 9.44 -12.80
CA HIS A 53 -6.53 8.80 -12.38
C HIS A 53 -5.27 9.56 -12.83
N ASP A 54 -5.44 10.53 -13.73
CA ASP A 54 -4.36 11.20 -14.45
C ASP A 54 -3.94 12.55 -13.87
N GLN A 55 -4.61 13.06 -12.83
CA GLN A 55 -4.17 14.32 -12.22
C GLN A 55 -3.50 14.06 -10.87
N PRO A 56 -2.28 14.60 -10.65
CA PRO A 56 -1.69 14.59 -9.34
C PRO A 56 -2.63 15.28 -8.35
N PRO A 57 -2.91 14.67 -7.19
CA PRO A 57 -3.70 15.35 -6.17
C PRO A 57 -2.95 16.62 -5.74
N PRO A 58 -3.67 17.67 -5.30
CA PRO A 58 -3.01 18.83 -4.70
C PRO A 58 -2.12 18.32 -3.56
N SER A 59 -0.87 18.74 -3.57
CA SER A 59 0.16 18.29 -2.64
C SER A 59 -0.35 18.39 -1.21
N THR A 60 -0.16 17.32 -0.44
CA THR A 60 -0.30 17.29 1.02
C THR A 60 -1.66 17.64 1.64
N ALA A 61 -2.76 17.54 0.91
CA ALA A 61 -4.08 17.65 1.54
C ALA A 61 -4.18 16.58 2.63
N LYS A 62 -4.20 17.01 3.90
CA LYS A 62 -4.51 16.12 5.01
C LYS A 62 -5.83 15.41 4.70
N PRO A 63 -5.91 14.12 4.95
CA PRO A 63 -7.12 13.38 4.69
C PRO A 63 -8.27 13.96 5.53
N ASP A 64 -9.38 14.22 4.89
CA ASP A 64 -10.65 14.52 5.57
C ASP A 64 -11.33 13.22 6.03
N GLU A 65 -12.31 13.35 6.92
CA GLU A 65 -13.04 12.18 7.42
C GLU A 65 -13.74 11.40 6.30
N GLU A 66 -14.19 12.08 5.24
CA GLU A 66 -14.85 11.47 4.09
C GLU A 66 -13.90 10.57 3.26
N THR A 67 -12.60 10.87 3.27
CA THR A 67 -11.56 10.08 2.59
C THR A 67 -11.50 8.64 3.09
N TYR A 68 -11.95 8.35 4.30
CA TYR A 68 -11.80 7.05 4.96
C TYR A 68 -13.08 6.22 5.07
N VAL A 69 -14.21 6.70 4.57
CA VAL A 69 -15.53 6.10 4.89
C VAL A 69 -15.79 4.77 4.19
N LYS A 70 -15.21 4.51 3.03
CA LYS A 70 -15.46 3.26 2.28
C LYS A 70 -14.24 2.82 1.51
N VAL A 71 -13.22 2.33 2.20
CA VAL A 71 -12.06 1.77 1.50
C VAL A 71 -12.21 0.27 1.27
N ALA A 72 -11.75 -0.17 0.10
CA ALA A 72 -11.59 -1.57 -0.25
C ALA A 72 -10.13 -1.77 -0.70
N TYR A 73 -9.42 -2.69 -0.05
CA TYR A 73 -7.99 -2.86 -0.26
C TYR A 73 -7.59 -4.33 -0.34
N MET A 74 -7.22 -4.76 -1.54
CA MET A 74 -6.49 -6.00 -1.73
C MET A 74 -5.01 -5.70 -1.44
N SER A 75 -4.54 -6.09 -0.28
CA SER A 75 -3.17 -5.87 0.17
C SER A 75 -2.35 -7.14 0.07
N GLN A 76 -1.08 -7.01 -0.32
CA GLN A 76 -0.06 -8.07 -0.27
C GLN A 76 -0.53 -9.40 -0.91
N HIS A 77 -1.02 -9.35 -2.15
CA HIS A 77 -1.57 -10.52 -2.82
C HIS A 77 -0.68 -11.00 -3.96
N HIS A 78 -0.47 -12.32 -4.06
CA HIS A 78 0.36 -12.95 -5.09
C HIS A 78 -0.40 -13.15 -6.42
N LEU A 79 -1.21 -12.18 -6.85
CA LEU A 79 -2.04 -12.27 -8.05
C LEU A 79 -1.22 -12.61 -9.30
N LEU A 80 -0.05 -12.00 -9.44
CA LEU A 80 0.83 -12.21 -10.59
C LEU A 80 1.28 -13.68 -10.74
N HIS A 81 1.49 -14.37 -9.64
CA HIS A 81 1.92 -15.78 -9.63
C HIS A 81 0.76 -16.77 -9.76
N GLN A 82 -0.48 -16.29 -9.63
CA GLN A 82 -1.67 -17.13 -9.75
C GLN A 82 -2.25 -17.15 -11.16
N HIS A 83 -1.76 -16.30 -12.06
CA HIS A 83 -2.24 -16.19 -13.44
C HIS A 83 -1.05 -16.03 -14.39
N ALA A 84 -0.75 -17.08 -15.17
CA ALA A 84 0.43 -17.13 -16.02
C ALA A 84 0.59 -15.91 -16.96
N PRO A 85 -0.45 -15.43 -17.66
CA PRO A 85 -0.33 -14.21 -18.48
C PRO A 85 0.10 -12.98 -17.70
N LEU A 86 -0.32 -12.81 -16.45
CA LEU A 86 0.13 -11.71 -15.61
C LEU A 86 1.57 -11.87 -15.16
N CYS A 87 1.99 -13.10 -14.90
CA CYS A 87 3.39 -13.40 -14.53
C CYS A 87 4.35 -13.03 -15.67
N GLU A 88 3.97 -13.27 -16.92
CA GLU A 88 4.75 -12.91 -18.11
C GLU A 88 4.91 -11.40 -18.31
N LEU A 89 3.95 -10.61 -17.80
CA LEU A 89 4.01 -9.14 -17.83
C LEU A 89 4.92 -8.55 -16.74
N LEU A 90 5.34 -9.37 -15.79
CA LEU A 90 6.16 -8.92 -14.67
C LEU A 90 7.62 -8.74 -15.11
N ALA A 91 8.01 -7.51 -15.38
CA ALA A 91 9.42 -7.15 -15.52
C ALA A 91 10.05 -7.01 -14.13
N VAL A 92 10.96 -7.91 -13.80
CA VAL A 92 11.75 -7.80 -12.57
C VAL A 92 12.70 -6.62 -12.68
N PRO A 93 12.66 -5.65 -11.76
CA PRO A 93 13.51 -4.48 -11.83
C PRO A 93 15.01 -4.85 -11.76
N PRO A 94 15.87 -4.26 -12.60
CA PRO A 94 17.30 -4.60 -12.64
C PRO A 94 18.03 -4.31 -11.32
N TYR A 95 17.47 -3.47 -10.45
CA TYR A 95 18.02 -3.17 -9.12
C TYR A 95 18.00 -4.37 -8.16
N THR A 96 17.23 -5.42 -8.48
CA THR A 96 17.15 -6.66 -7.69
C THR A 96 17.97 -7.81 -8.28
N LEU A 97 18.74 -7.57 -9.35
CA LEU A 97 19.57 -8.61 -9.98
C LEU A 97 20.58 -9.20 -9.01
N GLY A 98 20.65 -10.52 -8.99
CA GLY A 98 21.55 -11.27 -8.09
C GLY A 98 21.05 -11.41 -6.66
N ARG A 99 19.82 -10.96 -6.37
CA ARG A 99 19.14 -11.16 -5.08
C ARG A 99 18.14 -12.30 -5.19
N GLU A 100 17.92 -12.98 -4.07
CA GLU A 100 16.83 -13.93 -3.94
C GLU A 100 15.52 -13.17 -3.69
N LEU A 101 14.59 -13.28 -4.66
CA LEU A 101 13.32 -12.56 -4.60
C LEU A 101 12.23 -13.43 -3.98
N SER A 102 11.49 -12.85 -3.06
CA SER A 102 10.17 -13.37 -2.70
C SER A 102 9.19 -13.18 -3.87
N PRO A 103 8.08 -13.96 -3.93
CA PRO A 103 7.04 -13.71 -4.92
C PRO A 103 6.55 -12.25 -4.85
N ALA A 104 6.45 -11.61 -6.02
CA ALA A 104 5.98 -10.23 -6.10
C ALA A 104 4.54 -10.10 -5.58
N ASN A 105 4.28 -9.07 -4.80
CA ASN A 105 2.94 -8.77 -4.29
C ASN A 105 2.30 -7.64 -5.08
N VAL A 106 0.99 -7.76 -5.28
CA VAL A 106 0.14 -6.72 -5.85
C VAL A 106 -0.69 -6.08 -4.75
N TRP A 107 -0.84 -4.78 -4.85
CA TRP A 107 -1.61 -3.95 -3.94
C TRP A 107 -2.60 -3.14 -4.77
N ILE A 108 -3.89 -3.40 -4.62
CA ILE A 108 -4.95 -2.68 -5.35
C ILE A 108 -5.95 -2.13 -4.36
N GLY A 109 -6.21 -0.84 -4.42
CA GLY A 109 -7.14 -0.23 -3.49
C GLY A 109 -7.72 1.09 -3.94
N THR A 110 -8.81 1.46 -3.29
CA THR A 110 -9.45 2.75 -3.46
C THR A 110 -8.61 3.89 -2.87
N ARG A 111 -8.96 5.14 -3.21
CA ARG A 111 -8.47 6.31 -2.48
C ARG A 111 -8.68 6.10 -0.97
N GLY A 112 -7.73 6.54 -0.16
CA GLY A 112 -7.81 6.47 1.30
C GLY A 112 -7.35 5.15 1.92
N THR A 113 -6.99 4.13 1.13
CA THR A 113 -6.36 2.93 1.70
C THR A 113 -5.03 3.26 2.35
N VAL A 114 -4.80 2.68 3.52
CA VAL A 114 -3.61 2.93 4.34
C VAL A 114 -2.90 1.62 4.65
N THR A 115 -1.59 1.64 4.50
CA THR A 115 -0.68 0.71 5.15
C THR A 115 -0.04 1.45 6.32
N SER A 116 -0.43 1.07 7.54
CA SER A 116 -0.03 1.73 8.79
C SER A 116 1.48 1.71 9.00
N LEU A 117 1.98 2.60 9.85
CA LEU A 117 3.41 2.73 10.13
C LEU A 117 4.00 1.42 10.67
N HIS A 118 4.92 0.83 9.92
CA HIS A 118 5.58 -0.43 10.23
C HIS A 118 6.99 -0.49 9.61
N SER A 119 7.73 -1.54 9.94
CA SER A 119 9.01 -1.86 9.32
C SER A 119 9.04 -3.32 8.89
N ASP A 120 9.74 -3.61 7.79
CA ASP A 120 9.86 -4.95 7.22
C ASP A 120 11.24 -5.58 7.49
N PRO A 121 11.32 -6.92 7.53
CA PRO A 121 12.58 -7.64 7.76
C PRO A 121 13.45 -7.78 6.50
N SER A 122 13.00 -7.31 5.34
CA SER A 122 13.66 -7.43 4.04
C SER A 122 13.79 -6.08 3.36
N ASP A 123 14.77 -5.96 2.49
CA ASP A 123 14.80 -4.89 1.51
C ASP A 123 13.58 -4.99 0.59
N ASN A 124 13.04 -3.84 0.20
CA ASN A 124 11.80 -3.78 -0.57
C ASN A 124 11.90 -2.72 -1.66
N LEU A 125 11.47 -3.07 -2.85
CA LEU A 125 11.28 -2.13 -3.95
C LEU A 125 9.79 -2.01 -4.27
N LEU A 126 9.19 -0.88 -3.90
CA LEU A 126 7.79 -0.57 -4.17
C LEU A 126 7.67 0.18 -5.50
N CYS A 127 7.02 -0.44 -6.48
CA CYS A 127 6.79 0.11 -7.81
C CYS A 127 5.36 0.60 -7.93
N GLN A 128 5.16 1.89 -8.17
CA GLN A 128 3.85 2.46 -8.39
C GLN A 128 3.44 2.26 -9.86
N VAL A 129 2.32 1.60 -10.08
CA VAL A 129 1.86 1.20 -11.42
C VAL A 129 0.77 2.12 -11.94
N ALA A 130 -0.25 2.41 -11.12
CA ALA A 130 -1.36 3.29 -11.46
C ALA A 130 -1.80 4.07 -10.22
N GLY A 131 -2.30 5.29 -10.43
CA GLY A 131 -2.68 6.19 -9.35
C GLY A 131 -1.50 6.72 -8.55
N TYR A 132 -1.80 7.43 -7.47
CA TYR A 132 -0.80 8.14 -6.66
C TYR A 132 -0.85 7.64 -5.22
N LYS A 133 0.33 7.51 -4.60
CA LYS A 133 0.47 7.17 -3.17
C LYS A 133 1.35 8.18 -2.46
N TYR A 134 0.90 8.65 -1.31
CA TYR A 134 1.70 9.37 -0.34
C TYR A 134 2.47 8.36 0.50
N PHE A 135 3.73 8.68 0.82
CA PHE A 135 4.53 7.91 1.76
C PHE A 135 5.21 8.80 2.78
N ARG A 136 5.50 8.21 3.94
CA ARG A 136 6.33 8.81 4.98
C ARG A 136 7.31 7.76 5.50
N LEU A 137 8.59 8.14 5.61
CA LEU A 137 9.67 7.26 6.01
C LEU A 137 10.37 7.83 7.25
N TYR A 138 10.67 6.95 8.19
CA TYR A 138 11.47 7.30 9.35
C TYR A 138 12.67 6.38 9.42
N ALA A 139 13.83 6.96 9.74
CA ALA A 139 15.06 6.19 9.94
C ALA A 139 14.96 5.31 11.18
N LEU A 140 15.80 4.28 11.26
CA LEU A 140 15.76 3.31 12.35
C LEU A 140 16.04 3.93 13.72
N ASP A 141 16.85 4.99 13.79
CA ASP A 141 17.16 5.73 15.01
C ASP A 141 15.96 6.49 15.59
N GLN A 142 14.89 6.72 14.78
CA GLN A 142 13.65 7.31 15.25
C GLN A 142 12.74 6.30 16.00
N THR A 143 13.07 5.00 15.99
CA THR A 143 12.26 3.95 16.64
C THR A 143 11.81 4.26 18.06
N PRO A 144 12.64 4.85 18.96
CA PRO A 144 12.20 5.20 20.31
C PRO A 144 11.05 6.22 20.37
N LYS A 145 10.92 7.07 19.34
CA LYS A 145 9.87 8.08 19.24
C LYS A 145 8.58 7.54 18.61
N LEU A 146 8.65 6.37 17.96
CA LEU A 146 7.53 5.81 17.21
C LEU A 146 6.68 4.83 18.01
N TYR A 147 6.96 4.67 19.30
CA TYR A 147 6.20 3.75 20.20
C TYR A 147 6.08 2.33 19.62
N ALA A 148 7.18 1.85 19.05
CA ALA A 148 7.24 0.57 18.37
C ALA A 148 6.79 -0.57 19.27
N THR A 149 5.87 -1.39 18.76
CA THR A 149 5.46 -2.64 19.41
C THR A 149 6.16 -3.80 18.73
N THR A 150 6.85 -4.63 19.51
CA THR A 150 7.52 -5.84 19.03
C THR A 150 6.56 -7.03 18.90
N GLN A 151 5.29 -6.83 19.22
CA GLN A 151 4.29 -7.87 19.05
C GLN A 151 4.09 -8.08 17.54
N ARG A 152 4.46 -9.27 17.07
CA ARG A 152 3.99 -9.79 15.78
C ARG A 152 2.47 -9.77 15.82
N ALA A 153 1.87 -8.69 15.33
CA ALA A 153 0.45 -8.67 15.06
C ALA A 153 0.18 -9.85 14.10
N ASN A 154 -0.75 -10.68 14.48
CA ASN A 154 -1.12 -11.91 13.80
C ASN A 154 -0.91 -11.85 12.29
N ASN A 155 0.01 -12.68 11.77
CA ASN A 155 0.26 -12.92 10.34
C ASN A 155 0.80 -11.78 9.46
N THR A 156 1.39 -10.73 9.97
CA THR A 156 2.13 -9.77 9.14
C THR A 156 3.62 -10.11 9.14
N ASN A 157 4.26 -10.05 7.98
CA ASN A 157 5.72 -10.17 7.83
C ASN A 157 6.46 -8.92 8.35
N SER A 158 5.79 -8.03 9.08
CA SER A 158 6.37 -6.83 9.62
C SER A 158 7.28 -7.12 10.82
N PHE A 159 8.44 -6.49 10.83
CA PHE A 159 9.45 -6.60 11.89
C PHE A 159 9.04 -5.81 13.14
N GLY A 160 8.30 -4.71 12.96
CA GLY A 160 7.73 -3.90 14.00
C GLY A 160 6.52 -3.12 13.49
N THR A 161 5.61 -2.79 14.38
CA THR A 161 4.45 -1.94 14.11
C THR A 161 4.43 -0.77 15.09
N SER A 162 3.83 0.34 14.66
CA SER A 162 3.67 1.54 15.49
C SER A 162 2.18 1.90 15.58
N PRO A 163 1.70 2.34 16.77
CA PRO A 163 0.35 2.86 16.92
C PRO A 163 0.18 4.27 16.34
N ILE A 164 1.26 4.90 15.88
CA ILE A 164 1.24 6.26 15.36
C ILE A 164 0.45 6.34 14.06
N ARG A 165 -0.56 7.20 14.05
CA ARG A 165 -1.33 7.56 12.87
C ARG A 165 -0.73 8.81 12.24
N CYS A 166 0.16 8.63 11.27
CA CYS A 166 1.08 9.66 10.77
C CYS A 166 0.43 10.98 10.30
N GLU A 167 -0.84 10.96 9.90
CA GLU A 167 -1.52 12.13 9.35
C GLU A 167 -2.67 12.64 10.24
N LEU A 168 -2.87 12.05 11.41
CA LEU A 168 -3.87 12.47 12.38
C LEU A 168 -3.22 13.19 13.57
N PRO A 169 -3.99 13.98 14.33
CA PRO A 169 -3.51 14.54 15.58
C PRO A 169 -3.00 13.44 16.52
N LEU A 170 -1.85 13.67 17.10
CA LEU A 170 -1.25 12.71 18.03
C LEU A 170 -1.94 12.79 19.40
N PRO A 171 -2.31 11.66 20.01
CA PRO A 171 -2.71 11.62 21.40
C PRO A 171 -1.55 12.05 22.31
N GLN A 172 -1.87 12.61 23.48
CA GLN A 172 -0.86 13.11 24.44
C GLN A 172 0.15 12.02 24.85
N GLU A 173 -0.31 10.77 24.96
CA GLU A 173 0.54 9.62 25.25
C GLU A 173 1.58 9.30 24.14
N HIS A 174 1.42 9.87 22.96
CA HIS A 174 2.31 9.68 21.80
C HIS A 174 3.09 10.97 21.45
N SER A 175 3.26 11.90 22.38
CA SER A 175 3.88 13.22 22.15
C SER A 175 5.31 13.17 21.61
N LEU A 176 6.10 12.13 21.93
CA LEU A 176 7.46 11.99 21.37
C LEU A 176 7.48 11.87 19.85
N ALA A 177 6.39 11.43 19.24
CA ALA A 177 6.32 11.29 17.80
C ALA A 177 6.25 12.64 17.06
N GLU A 178 5.93 13.75 17.75
CA GLU A 178 6.00 15.10 17.20
C GLU A 178 7.43 15.49 16.84
N ASP A 179 8.41 14.98 17.60
CA ASP A 179 9.84 15.24 17.41
C ASP A 179 10.51 14.22 16.48
N ALA A 180 9.75 13.26 15.91
CA ALA A 180 10.31 12.26 15.02
C ALA A 180 10.59 12.86 13.64
N GLU A 181 11.83 12.78 13.18
CA GLU A 181 12.26 13.24 11.88
C GLU A 181 11.84 12.23 10.79
N TYR A 182 11.30 12.73 9.69
CA TYR A 182 10.85 11.90 8.58
C TYR A 182 11.10 12.54 7.21
N VAL A 183 11.07 11.70 6.19
CA VAL A 183 11.01 12.11 4.79
C VAL A 183 9.65 11.69 4.25
N GLU A 184 9.04 12.56 3.47
CA GLU A 184 7.74 12.27 2.85
C GLU A 184 7.74 12.62 1.36
N GLY A 185 6.82 12.02 0.62
CA GLY A 185 6.68 12.29 -0.80
C GLY A 185 5.46 11.61 -1.40
N ILE A 186 5.33 11.77 -2.72
CA ILE A 186 4.27 11.17 -3.51
C ILE A 186 4.92 10.29 -4.58
N LEU A 187 4.41 9.05 -4.70
CA LEU A 187 4.73 8.16 -5.81
C LEU A 187 3.71 8.33 -6.92
N ALA A 188 4.17 8.66 -8.10
CA ALA A 188 3.41 8.71 -9.34
C ALA A 188 3.56 7.39 -10.13
N PRO A 189 2.68 7.12 -11.11
CA PRO A 189 2.83 5.99 -12.00
C PRO A 189 4.20 5.95 -12.68
N GLY A 190 4.93 4.84 -12.54
CA GLY A 190 6.29 4.66 -13.04
C GLY A 190 7.39 4.89 -11.99
N ASP A 191 7.07 5.49 -10.85
CA ASP A 191 8.04 5.66 -9.77
C ASP A 191 8.34 4.35 -9.05
N MET A 192 9.56 4.25 -8.54
CA MET A 192 10.01 3.15 -7.68
C MET A 192 10.62 3.73 -6.40
N LEU A 193 10.18 3.22 -5.26
CA LEU A 193 10.69 3.58 -3.93
C LEU A 193 11.46 2.40 -3.35
N PHE A 194 12.73 2.60 -3.08
CA PHE A 194 13.53 1.65 -2.32
C PHE A 194 13.32 1.86 -0.83
N LEU A 195 12.93 0.80 -0.14
CA LEU A 195 12.74 0.74 1.30
C LEU A 195 13.77 -0.23 1.87
N PRO A 196 14.85 0.24 2.48
CA PRO A 196 15.81 -0.62 3.15
C PRO A 196 15.14 -1.44 4.25
N LYS A 197 15.65 -2.63 4.51
CA LYS A 197 15.31 -3.44 5.67
C LYS A 197 15.26 -2.59 6.94
N SER A 198 14.22 -2.78 7.75
CA SER A 198 13.97 -2.07 9.00
C SER A 198 13.66 -0.57 8.89
N MET A 199 13.57 -0.01 7.69
CA MET A 199 13.08 1.36 7.48
C MET A 199 11.60 1.43 7.86
N TRP A 200 11.24 2.34 8.77
CA TRP A 200 9.86 2.62 9.11
C TRP A 200 9.17 3.33 7.96
N HIS A 201 8.01 2.82 7.58
CA HIS A 201 7.27 3.41 6.47
C HIS A 201 5.75 3.35 6.68
N TYR A 202 5.11 4.40 6.20
CA TYR A 202 3.67 4.59 6.12
C TYR A 202 3.31 4.92 4.69
N VAL A 203 2.23 4.33 4.17
CA VAL A 203 1.78 4.56 2.79
C VAL A 203 0.26 4.75 2.75
N ARG A 204 -0.20 5.79 2.05
CA ARG A 204 -1.62 6.05 1.81
C ARG A 204 -1.91 6.28 0.33
N SER A 205 -2.96 5.65 -0.19
CA SER A 205 -3.43 5.90 -1.55
C SER A 205 -4.15 7.24 -1.65
N LEU A 206 -3.66 8.11 -2.55
CA LEU A 206 -4.25 9.42 -2.82
C LEU A 206 -5.37 9.35 -3.86
N THR A 207 -5.31 8.33 -4.70
CA THR A 207 -6.33 7.97 -5.70
C THR A 207 -6.55 6.46 -5.64
N THR A 208 -7.50 5.92 -6.40
CA THR A 208 -7.47 4.49 -6.72
C THR A 208 -6.10 4.15 -7.28
N SER A 209 -5.47 3.10 -6.76
CA SER A 209 -4.07 2.84 -7.08
C SER A 209 -3.74 1.36 -7.16
N VAL A 210 -2.74 1.07 -7.99
CA VAL A 210 -2.11 -0.24 -8.14
C VAL A 210 -0.61 -0.09 -7.91
N SER A 211 -0.06 -0.94 -7.05
CA SER A 211 1.39 -1.04 -6.83
C SER A 211 1.82 -2.50 -6.86
N VAL A 212 3.09 -2.72 -7.18
CA VAL A 212 3.75 -4.02 -7.09
C VAL A 212 5.00 -3.84 -6.26
N ASN A 213 5.27 -4.78 -5.36
CA ASN A 213 6.52 -4.73 -4.61
C ASN A 213 7.31 -6.05 -4.72
N PHE A 214 8.61 -5.90 -4.57
CA PHE A 214 9.59 -6.98 -4.58
C PHE A 214 10.37 -6.95 -3.28
N TRP A 215 10.27 -8.01 -2.48
CA TRP A 215 11.12 -8.22 -1.30
C TRP A 215 12.33 -9.09 -1.64
N PHE A 216 13.50 -8.72 -1.12
CA PHE A 216 14.77 -9.40 -1.37
C PHE A 216 15.77 -9.24 -0.22
#